data_24a012087601ba0b4449c10e089531ab
#
_entry.id   24a012087601ba0b4449c10e089531ab
#
_cell.length_a   1.000
_cell.length_b   1.000
_cell.length_c   1.000
_cell.angle_alpha   90.00
_cell.angle_beta   90.00
_cell.angle_gamma   90.00
#
_symmetry.space_group_name_H-M   'P 1'
#
loop_
_entity.id
_entity.type
_entity.pdbx_description
1 polymer ?
#
loop_
_entity_poly.entity_id
_entity_poly.type
_entity_poly.pdbx_seq_one_letter_code
_entity_poly.pdbx_strand_id
1 'polypeptide(L)'
;EYLTLDDVLALIEDLGVGPIRDIGLLDSAVHRPKVSVFGDDAYPGIDDKAAVLLDSLVRNHALVDGNKRIGWLASVVFYGLNGINLEAPDDDAYELVIAIASSTTTYQEAAQLLAKWH
;
A
#
# COMPACT_ATOMS: atom_id res chain seq x y z
N GLU A 1 0.01 -13.75 3.18
CA GLU A 1 0.54 -13.14 4.41
C GLU A 1 0.37 -11.62 4.37
N TYR A 2 0.01 -11.03 5.50
CA TYR A 2 -0.27 -9.59 5.60
C TYR A 2 0.80 -8.87 6.38
N LEU A 3 1.01 -7.59 6.07
CA LEU A 3 1.81 -6.70 6.91
C LEU A 3 1.04 -6.42 8.21
N THR A 4 1.77 -6.36 9.32
CA THR A 4 1.24 -5.90 10.60
C THR A 4 1.55 -4.41 10.79
N LEU A 5 0.91 -3.79 11.80
CA LEU A 5 1.25 -2.43 12.16
C LEU A 5 2.74 -2.31 12.55
N ASP A 6 3.26 -3.27 13.31
CA ASP A 6 4.67 -3.27 13.70
C ASP A 6 5.61 -3.34 12.48
N ASP A 7 5.23 -4.11 11.46
CA ASP A 7 6.01 -4.18 10.21
C ASP A 7 6.08 -2.80 9.55
N VAL A 8 4.95 -2.10 9.44
CA VAL A 8 4.91 -0.78 8.81
C VAL A 8 5.68 0.26 9.65
N LEU A 9 5.58 0.19 10.98
CA LEU A 9 6.36 1.06 11.85
C LEU A 9 7.86 0.87 11.65
N ALA A 10 8.32 -0.37 11.49
CA ALA A 10 9.72 -0.67 11.21
C ALA A 10 10.15 -0.10 9.85
N LEU A 11 9.30 -0.22 8.83
CA LEU A 11 9.59 0.34 7.50
C LEU A 11 9.66 1.86 7.53
N ILE A 12 8.80 2.52 8.31
CA ILE A 12 8.83 3.97 8.48
C ILE A 12 10.17 4.40 9.09
N GLU A 13 10.62 3.69 10.12
CA GLU A 13 11.91 3.98 10.77
C GLU A 13 13.07 3.77 9.80
N ASP A 14 13.08 2.64 9.09
CA ASP A 14 14.13 2.30 8.13
C ASP A 14 14.21 3.32 6.98
N LEU A 15 13.05 3.77 6.52
CA LEU A 15 12.96 4.76 5.44
C LEU A 15 13.31 6.17 5.89
N GLY A 16 13.21 6.44 7.19
CA GLY A 16 13.51 7.76 7.76
C GLY A 16 12.47 8.81 7.44
N VAL A 17 11.20 8.42 7.36
CA VAL A 17 10.07 9.32 7.09
C VAL A 17 9.23 9.53 8.34
N GLY A 18 8.30 10.45 8.28
CA GLY A 18 7.45 10.79 9.41
C GLY A 18 7.58 12.27 9.78
N PRO A 19 7.31 12.67 11.03
CA PRO A 19 6.82 11.80 12.11
C PRO A 19 5.41 11.26 11.88
N ILE A 20 5.00 10.29 12.70
CA ILE A 20 3.65 9.74 12.65
C ILE A 20 2.70 10.79 13.21
N ARG A 21 1.71 11.16 12.41
CA ARG A 21 0.67 12.10 12.81
C ARG A 21 -0.52 11.40 13.45
N ASP A 22 -0.89 10.24 12.92
CA ASP A 22 -2.05 9.47 13.37
C ASP A 22 -1.79 7.97 13.16
N ILE A 23 -1.47 7.28 14.27
CA ILE A 23 -1.18 5.84 14.22
C ILE A 23 -2.44 5.02 13.88
N GLY A 24 -3.63 5.50 14.23
CA GLY A 24 -4.88 4.83 13.89
C GLY A 24 -5.10 4.73 12.39
N LEU A 25 -4.63 5.71 11.63
CA LEU A 25 -4.71 5.68 10.18
C LEU A 25 -3.74 4.66 9.57
N LEU A 26 -2.59 4.43 10.20
CA LEU A 26 -1.67 3.35 9.80
C LEU A 26 -2.31 1.99 10.06
N ASP A 27 -2.88 1.82 11.25
CA ASP A 27 -3.54 0.57 11.63
C ASP A 27 -4.71 0.26 10.69
N SER A 28 -5.53 1.25 10.38
CA SER A 28 -6.61 1.13 9.41
C SER A 28 -6.09 0.68 8.03
N ALA A 29 -4.98 1.24 7.58
CA ALA A 29 -4.40 0.92 6.28
C ALA A 29 -3.95 -0.55 6.21
N VAL A 30 -3.28 -1.06 7.25
CA VAL A 30 -2.79 -2.45 7.25
C VAL A 30 -3.93 -3.46 7.39
N HIS A 31 -5.07 -3.07 7.94
CA HIS A 31 -6.24 -3.94 8.05
C HIS A 31 -7.09 -4.00 6.78
N ARG A 32 -7.03 -2.97 5.94
CA ARG A 32 -7.89 -2.91 4.75
C ARG A 32 -7.77 -4.13 3.83
N PRO A 33 -6.58 -4.67 3.53
CA PRO A 33 -6.47 -5.87 2.69
C PRO A 33 -7.18 -7.10 3.24
N LYS A 34 -7.39 -7.14 4.56
CA LYS A 34 -8.00 -8.29 5.26
C LYS A 34 -9.52 -8.19 5.38
N VAL A 35 -10.12 -7.07 4.98
CA VAL A 35 -11.56 -6.84 5.19
C VAL A 35 -12.37 -7.94 4.50
N SER A 36 -13.34 -8.48 5.25
CA SER A 36 -14.29 -9.45 4.72
C SER A 36 -15.71 -8.91 4.83
N VAL A 37 -16.57 -9.35 3.91
CA VAL A 37 -17.98 -9.01 3.87
C VAL A 37 -18.75 -10.32 3.79
N PHE A 38 -19.58 -10.60 4.81
CA PHE A 38 -20.35 -11.83 4.92
C PHE A 38 -19.47 -13.10 4.77
N GLY A 39 -18.27 -13.07 5.35
CA GLY A 39 -17.35 -14.20 5.34
C GLY A 39 -16.45 -14.31 4.11
N ASP A 40 -16.66 -13.49 3.09
CA ASP A 40 -15.85 -13.47 1.88
C ASP A 40 -14.88 -12.29 1.89
N ASP A 41 -13.67 -12.48 1.36
CA ASP A 41 -12.70 -11.39 1.21
C ASP A 41 -13.29 -10.28 0.35
N ALA A 42 -13.25 -9.04 0.85
CA ALA A 42 -13.66 -7.87 0.06
C ALA A 42 -12.70 -7.64 -1.12
N TYR A 43 -11.43 -8.02 -0.94
CA TYR A 43 -10.38 -7.88 -1.95
C TYR A 43 -9.70 -9.24 -2.14
N PRO A 44 -10.27 -10.14 -2.97
CA PRO A 44 -9.81 -11.53 -3.02
C PRO A 44 -8.46 -11.75 -3.70
N GLY A 45 -8.10 -10.92 -4.68
CA GLY A 45 -6.84 -11.07 -5.40
C GLY A 45 -5.68 -10.40 -4.69
N ILE A 46 -4.45 -10.92 -4.90
CA ILE A 46 -3.25 -10.33 -4.30
C ILE A 46 -3.04 -8.90 -4.79
N ASP A 47 -3.32 -8.63 -6.05
CA ASP A 47 -3.15 -7.28 -6.62
C ASP A 47 -4.19 -6.31 -6.05
N ASP A 48 -5.42 -6.77 -5.81
CA ASP A 48 -6.44 -5.96 -5.16
C ASP A 48 -6.02 -5.61 -3.73
N LYS A 49 -5.49 -6.58 -3.00
CA LYS A 49 -5.01 -6.38 -1.63
C LYS A 49 -3.85 -5.39 -1.59
N ALA A 50 -2.89 -5.53 -2.50
CA ALA A 50 -1.77 -4.60 -2.60
C ALA A 50 -2.24 -3.19 -2.97
N ALA A 51 -3.18 -3.09 -3.90
CA ALA A 51 -3.71 -1.81 -4.36
C ALA A 51 -4.43 -1.05 -3.23
N VAL A 52 -5.24 -1.74 -2.41
CA VAL A 52 -5.93 -1.06 -1.30
C VAL A 52 -4.98 -0.69 -0.17
N LEU A 53 -3.93 -1.47 0.05
CA LEU A 53 -2.86 -1.12 0.99
C LEU A 53 -2.16 0.16 0.55
N LEU A 54 -1.73 0.20 -0.71
CA LEU A 54 -1.08 1.36 -1.32
C LEU A 54 -1.98 2.60 -1.26
N ASP A 55 -3.22 2.46 -1.70
CA ASP A 55 -4.21 3.53 -1.69
C ASP A 55 -4.39 4.12 -0.30
N SER A 56 -4.55 3.26 0.71
CA SER A 56 -4.78 3.70 2.09
C SER A 56 -3.55 4.41 2.66
N LEU A 57 -2.35 3.86 2.49
CA LEU A 57 -1.13 4.47 3.02
C LEU A 57 -0.84 5.82 2.38
N VAL A 58 -1.07 5.95 1.08
CA VAL A 58 -0.84 7.21 0.36
C VAL A 58 -1.89 8.27 0.73
N ARG A 59 -3.17 7.88 0.83
CA ARG A 59 -4.27 8.83 0.98
C ARG A 59 -4.67 9.17 2.40
N ASN A 60 -4.40 8.30 3.37
CA ASN A 60 -4.80 8.53 4.76
C ASN A 60 -3.99 9.63 5.44
N HIS A 61 -2.83 9.99 4.92
CA HIS A 61 -1.95 11.01 5.50
C HIS A 61 -1.63 10.75 6.97
N ALA A 62 -1.26 9.51 7.29
CA ALA A 62 -0.90 9.10 8.64
C ALA A 62 0.44 9.70 9.11
N LEU A 63 1.31 10.08 8.17
CA LEU A 63 2.59 10.72 8.43
C LEU A 63 2.53 12.19 8.07
N VAL A 64 3.38 13.00 8.71
CA VAL A 64 3.57 14.40 8.32
C VAL A 64 4.19 14.47 6.94
N ASP A 65 5.19 13.61 6.67
CA ASP A 65 5.87 13.54 5.38
C ASP A 65 6.25 12.10 5.07
N GLY A 66 6.26 11.75 3.78
CA GLY A 66 6.71 10.44 3.33
C GLY A 66 5.58 9.43 3.08
N ASN A 67 4.32 9.86 3.06
CA ASN A 67 3.19 8.95 2.84
C ASN A 67 3.28 8.21 1.50
N LYS A 68 3.71 8.88 0.43
CA LYS A 68 3.87 8.24 -0.87
C LYS A 68 4.99 7.19 -0.86
N ARG A 69 6.10 7.52 -0.20
CA ARG A 69 7.25 6.61 -0.12
C ARG A 69 6.93 5.37 0.71
N ILE A 70 6.30 5.54 1.88
CA ILE A 70 5.93 4.39 2.71
C ILE A 70 4.86 3.53 2.02
N GLY A 71 3.92 4.14 1.32
CA GLY A 71 2.90 3.41 0.58
C GLY A 71 3.51 2.49 -0.47
N TRP A 72 4.44 2.98 -1.25
CA TRP A 72 5.11 2.17 -2.28
C TRP A 72 5.98 1.08 -1.65
N LEU A 73 6.83 1.43 -0.69
CA LEU A 73 7.70 0.45 -0.04
C LEU A 73 6.90 -0.68 0.63
N ALA A 74 5.86 -0.33 1.36
CA ALA A 74 5.00 -1.32 2.02
C ALA A 74 4.35 -2.27 1.01
N SER A 75 3.93 -1.75 -0.14
CA SER A 75 3.34 -2.56 -1.20
C SER A 75 4.35 -3.55 -1.78
N VAL A 76 5.57 -3.11 -2.04
CA VAL A 76 6.65 -3.99 -2.52
C VAL A 76 6.95 -5.09 -1.50
N VAL A 77 7.04 -4.73 -0.22
CA VAL A 77 7.28 -5.69 0.87
C VAL A 77 6.12 -6.69 0.99
N PHE A 78 4.88 -6.20 0.87
CA PHE A 78 3.70 -7.05 0.90
C PHE A 78 3.77 -8.14 -0.19
N TYR A 79 4.09 -7.75 -1.42
CA TYR A 79 4.29 -8.72 -2.49
C TYR A 79 5.40 -9.72 -2.16
N GLY A 80 6.52 -9.23 -1.64
CA GLY A 80 7.65 -10.06 -1.25
C GLY A 80 7.29 -11.10 -0.20
N LEU A 81 6.47 -10.74 0.80
CA LEU A 81 5.97 -11.66 1.82
C LEU A 81 5.12 -12.78 1.21
N ASN A 82 4.54 -12.54 0.06
CA ASN A 82 3.70 -13.50 -0.65
C ASN A 82 4.42 -14.16 -1.82
N GLY A 83 5.75 -14.09 -1.84
CA GLY A 83 6.59 -14.77 -2.83
C GLY A 83 6.63 -14.11 -4.19
N ILE A 84 6.24 -12.84 -4.27
CA ILE A 84 6.19 -12.10 -5.55
C ILE A 84 7.25 -10.99 -5.54
N ASN A 85 8.08 -10.95 -6.59
CA ASN A 85 9.02 -9.88 -6.83
C ASN A 85 8.38 -8.87 -7.78
N LEU A 86 7.96 -7.72 -7.25
CA LEU A 86 7.35 -6.67 -8.04
C LEU A 86 8.43 -5.90 -8.81
N GLU A 87 8.34 -5.89 -10.13
CA GLU A 87 9.31 -5.23 -11.00
C GLU A 87 8.61 -4.14 -11.82
N ALA A 88 8.40 -2.99 -11.18
CA ALA A 88 7.79 -1.84 -11.84
C ALA A 88 8.89 -0.94 -12.43
N PRO A 89 8.69 -0.44 -13.67
CA PRO A 89 9.55 0.65 -14.15
C PRO A 89 9.42 1.86 -13.22
N ASP A 90 10.54 2.52 -12.90
CA ASP A 90 10.57 3.60 -11.92
C ASP A 90 9.60 4.72 -12.23
N ASP A 91 9.54 5.16 -13.49
CA ASP A 91 8.64 6.24 -13.89
C ASP A 91 7.17 5.83 -13.77
N ASP A 92 6.85 4.59 -14.13
CA ASP A 92 5.48 4.07 -14.07
C ASP A 92 5.02 3.92 -12.61
N ALA A 93 5.92 3.46 -11.73
CA ALA A 93 5.65 3.37 -10.30
C ALA A 93 5.39 4.75 -9.70
N TYR A 94 6.23 5.73 -10.06
CA TYR A 94 6.06 7.11 -9.60
C TYR A 94 4.72 7.69 -10.07
N GLU A 95 4.39 7.52 -11.34
CA GLU A 95 3.13 8.03 -11.91
C GLU A 95 1.91 7.40 -11.23
N LEU A 96 1.96 6.09 -10.92
CA LEU A 96 0.88 5.42 -10.21
C LEU A 96 0.67 6.03 -8.83
N VAL A 97 1.74 6.21 -8.06
CA VAL A 97 1.65 6.76 -6.71
C VAL A 97 1.12 8.19 -6.73
N ILE A 98 1.57 9.01 -7.69
CA ILE A 98 1.08 10.39 -7.87
C ILE A 98 -0.41 10.37 -8.23
N ALA A 99 -0.84 9.47 -9.12
CA ALA A 99 -2.24 9.36 -9.51
C ALA A 99 -3.13 8.97 -8.32
N ILE A 100 -2.66 8.09 -7.45
CA ILE A 100 -3.36 7.74 -6.20
C ILE A 100 -3.45 8.95 -5.29
N ALA A 101 -2.34 9.65 -5.06
CA ALA A 101 -2.29 10.82 -4.21
C ALA A 101 -3.21 11.93 -4.70
N SER A 102 -3.35 12.06 -6.02
CA SER A 102 -4.19 13.08 -6.68
C SER A 102 -5.64 12.64 -6.87
N SER A 103 -5.98 11.41 -6.46
CA SER A 103 -7.30 10.81 -6.63
C SER A 103 -7.75 10.72 -8.10
N THR A 104 -6.80 10.55 -9.02
CA THR A 104 -7.07 10.42 -10.46
C THR A 104 -7.12 8.97 -10.93
N THR A 105 -6.92 8.01 -10.02
CA THR A 105 -7.05 6.58 -10.29
C THR A 105 -7.83 5.91 -9.17
N THR A 106 -8.40 4.75 -9.46
CA THR A 106 -9.08 3.90 -8.48
C THR A 106 -8.18 2.75 -8.06
N TYR A 107 -8.51 2.08 -6.94
CA TYR A 107 -7.72 0.92 -6.53
C TYR A 107 -7.83 -0.22 -7.57
N GLN A 108 -8.96 -0.32 -8.27
CA GLN A 108 -9.14 -1.32 -9.31
C GLN A 108 -8.17 -1.10 -10.47
N GLU A 109 -8.03 0.15 -10.90
CA GLU A 109 -7.06 0.51 -11.94
C GLU A 109 -5.62 0.30 -11.47
N ALA A 110 -5.34 0.66 -10.21
CA ALA A 110 -4.04 0.42 -9.61
C ALA A 110 -3.70 -1.08 -9.56
N ALA A 111 -4.67 -1.92 -9.18
CA ALA A 111 -4.50 -3.38 -9.17
C ALA A 111 -4.16 -3.92 -10.56
N GLN A 112 -4.80 -3.41 -11.60
CA GLN A 112 -4.51 -3.82 -12.97
C GLN A 112 -3.09 -3.48 -13.39
N LEU A 113 -2.60 -2.30 -13.01
CA LEU A 113 -1.22 -1.90 -13.28
C LEU A 113 -0.22 -2.75 -12.51
N LEU A 114 -0.46 -2.95 -11.21
CA LEU A 114 0.42 -3.77 -10.36
C LEU A 114 0.55 -5.20 -10.90
N ALA A 115 -0.56 -5.77 -11.41
CA ALA A 115 -0.57 -7.10 -11.99
C ALA A 115 0.35 -7.24 -13.21
N LYS A 116 0.61 -6.15 -13.93
CA LYS A 116 1.48 -6.15 -15.10
C LYS A 116 2.96 -6.22 -14.74
N TRP A 117 3.31 -5.98 -13.49
CA TRP A 117 4.71 -5.84 -13.06
C TRP A 117 5.24 -7.07 -12.32
N HIS A 118 4.50 -8.17 -12.42
CA HIS A 118 4.97 -9.46 -11.88
C HIS A 118 4.38 -10.69 -12.61
#